data_9fe748ef890439e62eeffeeec593e323
#
_entry.id   9fe748ef890439e62eeffeeec593e323
#
_cell.length_a   1.000
_cell.length_b   1.000
_cell.length_c   1.000
_cell.angle_alpha   90.00
_cell.angle_beta   90.00
_cell.angle_gamma   90.00
#
_symmetry.space_group_name_H-M   'P 1'
#
loop_
_entity.id
_entity.type
_entity.pdbx_description
1 polymer ?
#
loop_
_entity_poly.entity_id
_entity_poly.type
_entity_poly.pdbx_seq_one_letter_code
_entity_poly.pdbx_strand_id
1 'polypeptide(L)'
;TGYYQLIVNPNAIVFDGKGHNTEWTCEGLTAAAHVGADFWSLEIFVPCSAFPDVVTPAKGVEWFGNFTRHRVCDGKAREYQRLNTTFAGPSNNMMAFGPIRFLE
;
A
#
# COMPACT_ATOMS: atom_id res chain seq x y z
N THR A 1 -18.33 -2.65 -2.50
CA THR A 1 -17.13 -2.64 -1.69
C THR A 1 -15.91 -2.80 -2.56
N GLY A 2 -14.99 -1.90 -2.42
CA GLY A 2 -13.77 -1.90 -3.19
C GLY A 2 -12.55 -1.65 -2.31
N TYR A 3 -11.40 -1.62 -2.92
CA TYR A 3 -10.16 -1.29 -2.25
C TYR A 3 -9.31 -0.44 -3.18
N TYR A 4 -8.40 0.30 -2.60
CA TYR A 4 -7.34 0.99 -3.32
C TYR A 4 -6.04 0.22 -3.11
N GLN A 5 -5.21 0.18 -4.14
CA GLN A 5 -3.92 -0.48 -4.08
C GLN A 5 -2.83 0.46 -4.58
N LEU A 6 -1.80 0.62 -3.78
CA LEU A 6 -0.62 1.40 -4.12
C LEU A 6 0.59 0.50 -4.00
N ILE A 7 1.39 0.42 -5.04
CA ILE A 7 2.62 -0.36 -5.05
C ILE A 7 3.75 0.58 -5.45
N VAL A 8 4.79 0.62 -4.64
CA VAL A 8 5.95 1.48 -4.89
C VAL A 8 7.21 0.64 -4.80
N ASN A 9 8.08 0.76 -5.79
CA ASN A 9 9.34 0.05 -5.81
C ASN A 9 10.49 0.92 -5.27
N PRO A 10 11.70 0.36 -5.07
CA PRO A 10 12.85 1.13 -4.56
C PRO A 10 13.32 2.27 -5.47
N ASN A 11 12.84 2.35 -6.70
CA ASN A 11 13.12 3.46 -7.62
C ASN A 11 12.02 4.52 -7.57
N ALA A 12 11.10 4.43 -6.59
CA ALA A 12 9.95 5.32 -6.43
C ALA A 12 8.97 5.28 -7.63
N ILE A 13 8.95 4.19 -8.37
CA ILE A 13 7.97 3.98 -9.43
C ILE A 13 6.70 3.43 -8.80
N VAL A 14 5.56 4.04 -9.15
CA VAL A 14 4.28 3.79 -8.52
C VAL A 14 3.34 3.06 -9.49
N PHE A 15 2.71 1.99 -9.00
CA PHE A 15 1.51 1.41 -9.59
C PHE A 15 0.33 1.75 -8.67
N ASP A 16 -0.76 2.21 -9.24
CA ASP A 16 -1.98 2.49 -8.48
C ASP A 16 -3.19 1.87 -9.16
N GLY A 17 -4.19 1.55 -8.36
CA GLY A 17 -5.42 0.93 -8.84
C GLY A 17 -6.54 1.04 -7.84
N LYS A 18 -7.78 0.99 -8.34
CA LYS A 18 -8.99 0.95 -7.53
C LYS A 18 -9.75 -0.33 -7.89
N GLY A 19 -9.76 -1.30 -6.96
CA GLY A 19 -10.26 -2.62 -7.26
C GLY A 19 -9.47 -3.24 -8.42
N HIS A 20 -10.16 -3.68 -9.45
CA HIS A 20 -9.53 -4.19 -10.66
C HIS A 20 -9.30 -3.12 -11.74
N ASN A 21 -9.64 -1.87 -11.45
CA ASN A 21 -9.43 -0.76 -12.38
C ASN A 21 -7.99 -0.25 -12.28
N THR A 22 -7.16 -0.65 -13.22
CA THR A 22 -5.76 -0.25 -13.30
C THR A 22 -5.55 1.12 -13.97
N GLU A 23 -6.61 1.71 -14.51
CA GLU A 23 -6.55 3.04 -15.11
C GLU A 23 -6.78 4.15 -14.07
N TRP A 24 -7.27 3.80 -12.89
CA TRP A 24 -7.42 4.78 -11.81
C TRP A 24 -6.05 5.29 -11.38
N THR A 25 -5.95 6.60 -11.21
CA THR A 25 -4.72 7.26 -10.76
C THR A 25 -4.94 7.96 -9.44
N CYS A 26 -4.01 7.77 -8.51
CA CYS A 26 -4.00 8.48 -7.23
C CYS A 26 -3.45 9.88 -7.44
N GLU A 27 -4.33 10.83 -7.70
CA GLU A 27 -3.96 12.22 -7.98
C GLU A 27 -3.21 12.85 -6.80
N GLY A 28 -2.07 13.43 -7.09
CA GLY A 28 -1.25 14.13 -6.11
C GLY A 28 -0.37 13.23 -5.24
N LEU A 29 -0.36 11.92 -5.48
CA LEU A 29 0.56 11.02 -4.80
C LEU A 29 2.00 11.41 -5.14
N THR A 30 2.85 11.46 -4.12
CA THR A 30 4.30 11.59 -4.30
C THR A 30 5.00 10.48 -3.54
N ALA A 31 6.10 10.01 -4.08
CA ALA A 31 6.90 8.96 -3.46
C ALA A 31 8.38 9.30 -3.57
N ALA A 32 9.11 9.01 -2.51
CA ALA A 32 10.56 9.13 -2.48
C ALA A 32 11.15 7.84 -1.92
N ALA A 33 12.24 7.40 -2.49
CA ALA A 33 12.91 6.18 -2.09
C ALA A 33 14.37 6.48 -1.73
N HIS A 34 14.86 5.76 -0.73
CA HIS A 34 16.28 5.77 -0.36
C HIS A 34 16.78 4.34 -0.30
N VAL A 35 17.87 4.06 -1.00
CA VAL A 35 18.53 2.76 -0.98
C VAL A 35 19.84 2.89 -0.22
N GLY A 36 19.93 2.22 0.92
CA GLY A 36 21.13 2.13 1.72
C GLY A 36 21.97 0.90 1.36
N ALA A 37 22.99 0.63 2.16
CA ALA A 37 23.89 -0.48 1.91
C ALA A 37 23.19 -1.84 2.10
N ASP A 38 22.29 -1.93 3.08
CA ASP A 38 21.62 -3.18 3.46
C ASP A 38 20.13 -3.00 3.72
N PHE A 39 19.57 -1.85 3.30
CA PHE A 39 18.15 -1.54 3.46
C PHE A 39 17.68 -0.59 2.37
N TRP A 40 16.39 -0.42 2.27
CA TRP A 40 15.78 0.64 1.51
C TRP A 40 14.54 1.14 2.25
N SER A 41 14.18 2.39 2.01
CA SER A 41 13.04 3.01 2.65
C SER A 41 12.22 3.80 1.64
N LEU A 42 10.95 3.95 1.93
CA LEU A 42 10.01 4.73 1.13
C LEU A 42 9.30 5.74 2.00
N GLU A 43 9.09 6.93 1.44
CA GLU A 43 8.14 7.90 1.95
C GLU A 43 7.10 8.12 0.87
N ILE A 44 5.83 7.96 1.23
CA ILE A 44 4.73 8.09 0.30
C ILE A 44 3.74 9.10 0.88
N PHE A 45 3.48 10.17 0.14
CA PHE A 45 2.44 11.12 0.48
C PHE A 45 1.20 10.81 -0.35
N VAL A 46 0.08 10.56 0.31
CA VAL A 46 -1.20 10.26 -0.33
C VAL A 46 -2.20 11.34 0.06
N PRO A 47 -2.64 12.19 -0.86
CA PRO A 47 -3.67 13.16 -0.56
C PRO A 47 -5.00 12.45 -0.25
N CYS A 48 -5.66 12.86 0.82
CA CYS A 48 -6.97 12.28 1.18
C CYS A 48 -8.02 12.50 0.11
N SER A 49 -7.89 13.56 -0.68
CA SER A 49 -8.77 13.85 -1.80
C SER A 49 -8.76 12.79 -2.90
N ALA A 50 -7.70 11.97 -2.94
CA ALA A 50 -7.64 10.86 -3.90
C ALA A 50 -8.63 9.73 -3.57
N PHE A 51 -9.14 9.70 -2.34
CA PHE A 51 -10.07 8.68 -1.86
C PHE A 51 -11.39 9.32 -1.43
N PRO A 52 -12.19 9.85 -2.37
CA PRO A 52 -13.39 10.62 -2.02
C PRO A 52 -14.49 9.80 -1.33
N ASP A 53 -14.46 8.48 -1.49
CA ASP A 53 -15.41 7.55 -0.87
C ASP A 53 -14.91 6.98 0.46
N VAL A 54 -13.78 7.46 0.96
CA VAL A 54 -13.20 7.03 2.23
C VAL A 54 -13.27 8.17 3.23
N VAL A 55 -13.56 7.85 4.49
CA VAL A 55 -13.62 8.86 5.56
C VAL A 55 -12.25 9.52 5.72
N THR A 56 -12.25 10.86 5.72
CA THR A 56 -11.02 11.64 5.88
C THR A 56 -10.35 11.30 7.22
N PRO A 57 -9.04 11.07 7.23
CA PRO A 57 -8.32 10.81 8.47
C PRO A 57 -8.48 11.94 9.48
N ALA A 58 -8.82 11.55 10.69
CA ALA A 58 -8.91 12.42 11.85
C ALA A 58 -8.72 11.55 13.08
N LYS A 59 -8.48 12.17 14.23
CA LYS A 59 -8.33 11.42 15.47
C LYS A 59 -9.54 10.50 15.70
N GLY A 60 -9.28 9.22 15.90
CA GLY A 60 -10.30 8.21 16.14
C GLY A 60 -10.91 7.59 14.90
N VAL A 61 -10.62 8.11 13.72
CA VAL A 61 -11.05 7.47 12.46
C VAL A 61 -10.27 6.17 12.27
N GLU A 62 -10.96 5.18 11.75
CA GLU A 62 -10.37 3.87 11.49
C GLU A 62 -10.58 3.50 10.03
N TRP A 63 -9.52 3.11 9.38
CA TRP A 63 -9.53 2.50 8.05
C TRP A 63 -9.21 1.03 8.18
N PHE A 64 -9.47 0.29 7.13
CA PHE A 64 -9.03 -1.10 7.02
C PHE A 64 -8.07 -1.24 5.86
N GLY A 65 -6.96 -1.90 6.11
CA GLY A 65 -5.93 -2.05 5.09
C GLY A 65 -4.94 -3.14 5.41
N ASN A 66 -4.01 -3.33 4.51
CA ASN A 66 -2.89 -4.24 4.70
C ASN A 66 -1.64 -3.62 4.09
N PHE A 67 -0.52 -3.84 4.75
CA PHE A 67 0.79 -3.44 4.24
C PHE A 67 1.56 -4.70 3.89
N THR A 68 2.06 -4.74 2.66
CA THR A 68 2.78 -5.90 2.16
C THR A 68 4.12 -5.48 1.57
N ARG A 69 5.06 -6.40 1.58
CA ARG A 69 6.37 -6.21 0.99
C ARG A 69 6.72 -7.45 0.18
N HIS A 70 7.18 -7.21 -1.02
CA HIS A 70 7.69 -8.27 -1.88
C HIS A 70 9.18 -8.06 -2.09
N ARG A 71 9.96 -9.13 -2.02
CA ARG A 71 11.38 -9.09 -2.25
C ARG A 71 11.77 -10.19 -3.22
N VAL A 72 12.60 -9.84 -4.18
CA VAL A 72 13.21 -10.78 -5.11
C VAL A 72 14.73 -10.69 -4.93
N CYS A 73 15.34 -11.79 -4.58
CA CYS A 73 16.79 -11.87 -4.36
C CYS A 73 17.45 -12.64 -5.50
N ASP A 74 18.32 -11.96 -6.27
CA ASP A 74 19.16 -12.57 -7.29
C ASP A 74 18.41 -13.48 -8.27
N GLY A 75 17.19 -13.08 -8.63
CA GLY A 75 16.34 -13.85 -9.55
C GLY A 75 15.80 -15.15 -8.96
N LYS A 76 15.98 -15.37 -7.66
CA LYS A 76 15.53 -16.57 -6.96
C LYS A 76 14.13 -16.40 -6.37
N ALA A 77 13.75 -17.26 -5.44
CA ALA A 77 12.43 -17.26 -4.81
C ALA A 77 12.08 -15.89 -4.21
N ARG A 78 10.83 -15.48 -4.40
CA ARG A 78 10.30 -14.24 -3.84
C ARG A 78 9.96 -14.43 -2.38
N GLU A 79 10.23 -13.38 -1.59
CA GLU A 79 9.74 -13.28 -0.23
C GLU A 79 8.52 -12.37 -0.21
N TYR A 80 7.49 -12.79 0.51
CA TYR A 80 6.28 -12.00 0.73
C TYR A 80 6.10 -11.79 2.21
N GLN A 81 5.99 -10.53 2.61
CA GLN A 81 5.71 -10.15 4.00
C GLN A 81 4.43 -9.34 4.04
N ARG A 82 3.58 -9.60 5.01
CA ARG A 82 2.30 -8.91 5.17
C ARG A 82 2.07 -8.59 6.63
N LEU A 83 1.53 -7.41 6.90
CA LEU A 83 1.13 -7.05 8.25
C LEU A 83 0.03 -7.99 8.75
N ASN A 84 -0.97 -8.25 7.90
CA ASN A 84 -2.02 -9.21 8.17
C ASN A 84 -1.93 -10.32 7.13
N THR A 85 -1.86 -11.56 7.58
CA THR A 85 -1.70 -12.68 6.65
C THR A 85 -2.94 -12.88 5.78
N THR A 86 -2.70 -13.15 4.50
CA THR A 86 -3.75 -13.55 3.56
C THR A 86 -3.82 -15.07 3.42
N PHE A 87 -3.04 -15.79 4.21
CA PHE A 87 -2.84 -17.23 4.10
C PHE A 87 -2.39 -17.63 2.69
N ALA A 88 -3.24 -18.21 1.89
CA ALA A 88 -2.92 -18.62 0.53
C ALA A 88 -3.46 -17.66 -0.54
N GLY A 89 -4.09 -16.57 -0.14
CA GLY A 89 -4.71 -15.64 -1.08
C GLY A 89 -3.79 -14.52 -1.55
N PRO A 90 -4.24 -13.70 -2.49
CA PRO A 90 -3.50 -12.53 -2.94
C PRO A 90 -3.41 -11.45 -1.86
N SER A 91 -2.44 -10.54 -2.00
CA SER A 91 -2.22 -9.46 -1.04
C SER A 91 -3.40 -8.49 -0.93
N ASN A 92 -4.25 -8.41 -1.96
CA ASN A 92 -5.44 -7.58 -1.98
C ASN A 92 -6.71 -8.29 -1.50
N ASN A 93 -6.55 -9.39 -0.76
CA ASN A 93 -7.69 -10.06 -0.13
C ASN A 93 -8.21 -9.20 1.02
N MET A 94 -9.34 -8.53 0.82
CA MET A 94 -9.92 -7.60 1.79
C MET A 94 -10.32 -8.27 3.10
N MET A 95 -10.57 -9.57 3.11
CA MET A 95 -10.91 -10.29 4.34
C MET A 95 -9.74 -10.37 5.31
N ALA A 96 -8.51 -10.15 4.82
CA ALA A 96 -7.31 -10.11 5.63
C ALA A 96 -6.95 -8.69 6.08
N PHE A 97 -7.71 -7.66 5.66
CA PHE A 97 -7.43 -6.28 6.07
C PHE A 97 -7.68 -6.11 7.56
N GLY A 98 -6.74 -5.43 8.20
CA GLY A 98 -6.84 -5.07 9.60
C GLY A 98 -7.08 -3.58 9.80
N PRO A 99 -7.38 -3.17 11.03
CA PRO A 99 -7.67 -1.77 11.32
C PRO A 99 -6.41 -0.90 11.28
N ILE A 100 -6.57 0.30 10.72
CA ILE A 100 -5.58 1.38 10.76
C ILE A 100 -6.25 2.53 11.47
N ARG A 101 -5.78 2.87 12.68
CA ARG A 101 -6.38 3.92 13.48
C ARG A 101 -5.53 5.18 13.44
N PHE A 102 -6.19 6.30 13.20
CA PHE A 102 -5.53 7.60 13.22
C PHE A 102 -5.58 8.17 14.64
N LEU A 103 -4.40 8.48 15.20
CA LEU A 103 -4.28 8.90 16.59
C LEU A 103 -4.29 10.42 16.78
N GLU A 104 -4.03 11.15 15.70
CA GLU A 104 -4.01 12.61 15.71
C GLU A 104 -4.68 13.19 14.47
#